data_3849ce6ee73a696b239d5bc0e9e3f422
#
_entry.id   3849ce6ee73a696b239d5bc0e9e3f422
#
_cell.length_a   1.000
_cell.length_b   1.000
_cell.length_c   1.000
_cell.angle_alpha   90.00
_cell.angle_beta   90.00
_cell.angle_gamma   90.00
#
_symmetry.space_group_name_H-M   'P 1'
#
loop_
_entity.id
_entity.type
_entity.pdbx_description
1 polymer ?
#
loop_
_entity_poly.entity_id
_entity_poly.type
_entity_poly.pdbx_seq_one_letter_code
_entity_poly.pdbx_strand_id
1 'polypeptide(L)'
;VANLQWSGDGVYSMQQVEEEGIKLRYAVPKASTNLWFDGWCMLKSGIGKDKEKQQAAQAFVNYISRPDNVVRNMYYVGYTSVISGGEDKTIYDYIKYMYGSEDKKSVDYDLNYFFQQNGDNYNYVMKTSEEMSKGQLYAQYPTQDVMRRSAVMTYFGDQANKKISRMWIDMRCFDPRIKKNSK
;
A
#
# COMPACT_ATOMS: atom_id res chain seq x y z
N VAL A 1 20.85 -9.96 -1.69
CA VAL A 1 20.15 -9.41 -2.88
C VAL A 1 19.05 -8.49 -2.38
N ALA A 2 18.86 -7.35 -3.02
CA ALA A 2 17.78 -6.41 -2.73
C ALA A 2 16.98 -6.12 -4.00
N ASN A 3 15.68 -5.93 -3.85
CA ASN A 3 14.77 -5.56 -4.92
C ASN A 3 13.94 -4.34 -4.49
N LEU A 4 13.67 -3.43 -5.41
CA LEU A 4 12.79 -2.28 -5.21
C LEU A 4 11.39 -2.65 -5.73
N GLN A 5 10.39 -2.63 -4.85
CA GLN A 5 9.01 -2.97 -5.23
C GLN A 5 7.99 -2.24 -4.35
N TRP A 6 6.74 -2.23 -4.78
CA TRP A 6 5.62 -1.71 -4.01
C TRP A 6 5.35 -2.57 -2.78
N SER A 7 4.75 -1.97 -1.75
CA SER A 7 4.52 -2.66 -0.48
C SER A 7 3.66 -3.93 -0.61
N GLY A 8 2.60 -3.90 -1.41
CA GLY A 8 1.77 -5.08 -1.66
C GLY A 8 2.49 -6.19 -2.43
N ASP A 9 3.30 -5.82 -3.44
CA ASP A 9 4.16 -6.79 -4.13
C ASP A 9 5.21 -7.39 -3.18
N GLY A 10 5.68 -6.58 -2.21
CA GLY A 10 6.56 -7.04 -1.14
C GLY A 10 5.89 -8.07 -0.24
N VAL A 11 4.63 -7.82 0.17
CA VAL A 11 3.82 -8.79 0.94
C VAL A 11 3.65 -10.08 0.16
N TYR A 12 3.22 -9.99 -1.09
CA TYR A 12 3.06 -11.16 -1.96
C TYR A 12 4.37 -11.96 -2.09
N SER A 13 5.48 -11.29 -2.34
CA SER A 13 6.79 -11.96 -2.47
C SER A 13 7.20 -12.66 -1.18
N MET A 14 6.96 -12.06 -0.01
CA MET A 14 7.25 -12.68 1.29
C MET A 14 6.38 -13.92 1.51
N GLN A 15 5.08 -13.86 1.16
CA GLN A 15 4.17 -15.01 1.29
C GLN A 15 4.58 -16.18 0.41
N GLN A 16 4.97 -15.92 -0.84
CA GLN A 16 5.34 -16.98 -1.80
C GLN A 16 6.55 -17.80 -1.35
N VAL A 17 7.50 -17.20 -0.64
CA VAL A 17 8.74 -17.88 -0.24
C VAL A 17 8.74 -18.37 1.20
N GLU A 18 7.68 -18.08 1.95
CA GLU A 18 7.56 -18.47 3.37
C GLU A 18 7.58 -20.00 3.52
N GLU A 19 6.87 -20.72 2.66
CA GLU A 19 6.82 -22.18 2.64
C GLU A 19 8.19 -22.82 2.27
N GLU A 20 9.02 -22.08 1.54
CA GLU A 20 10.38 -22.51 1.17
C GLU A 20 11.41 -22.23 2.28
N GLY A 21 11.00 -21.64 3.40
CA GLY A 21 11.87 -21.26 4.51
C GLY A 21 12.79 -20.08 4.20
N ILE A 22 12.55 -19.35 3.12
CA ILE A 22 13.33 -18.18 2.74
C ILE A 22 12.80 -16.97 3.51
N LYS A 23 13.69 -16.27 4.21
CA LYS A 23 13.32 -15.07 4.98
C LYS A 23 13.59 -13.82 4.20
N LEU A 24 12.52 -13.12 3.81
CA LEU A 24 12.56 -11.79 3.26
C LEU A 24 12.16 -10.76 4.32
N ARG A 25 12.66 -9.53 4.15
CA ARG A 25 12.29 -8.38 4.98
C ARG A 25 11.94 -7.21 4.08
N TYR A 26 10.97 -6.43 4.50
CA TYR A 26 10.63 -5.17 3.85
C TYR A 26 11.32 -4.02 4.58
N ALA A 27 12.00 -3.16 3.84
CA ALA A 27 12.73 -2.03 4.42
C ALA A 27 12.37 -0.74 3.69
N VAL A 28 12.07 0.30 4.46
CA VAL A 28 11.87 1.66 3.94
C VAL A 28 13.14 2.47 4.18
N PRO A 29 13.70 3.14 3.15
CA PRO A 29 14.90 3.96 3.30
C PRO A 29 14.73 5.03 4.39
N LYS A 30 15.81 5.30 5.15
CA LYS A 30 15.79 6.33 6.21
C LYS A 30 15.53 7.73 5.66
N ALA A 31 15.97 8.01 4.43
CA ALA A 31 15.82 9.32 3.81
C ALA A 31 14.35 9.67 3.58
N SER A 32 13.60 8.81 2.91
CA SER A 32 12.18 9.00 2.60
C SER A 32 11.68 7.84 1.74
N THR A 33 10.37 7.78 1.54
CA THR A 33 9.74 6.92 0.54
C THR A 33 8.54 7.63 -0.09
N ASN A 34 8.10 7.11 -1.23
CA ASN A 34 6.87 7.55 -1.85
C ASN A 34 5.66 6.94 -1.13
N LEU A 35 4.67 7.77 -0.83
CA LEU A 35 3.35 7.37 -0.38
C LEU A 35 2.35 7.66 -1.50
N TRP A 36 1.52 6.70 -1.85
CA TRP A 36 0.56 6.82 -2.94
C TRP A 36 -0.78 6.22 -2.54
N PHE A 37 -1.82 6.69 -3.20
CA PHE A 37 -3.18 6.24 -3.01
C PHE A 37 -3.83 6.01 -4.37
N ASP A 38 -4.40 4.84 -4.57
CA ASP A 38 -5.26 4.56 -5.71
C ASP A 38 -6.70 4.93 -5.35
N GLY A 39 -7.43 5.43 -6.33
CA GLY A 39 -8.81 5.86 -6.17
C GLY A 39 -9.68 5.52 -7.37
N TRP A 40 -10.95 5.35 -7.13
CA TRP A 40 -11.95 5.16 -8.17
C TRP A 40 -12.27 6.48 -8.87
N CYS A 41 -12.24 6.49 -10.19
CA CYS A 41 -12.57 7.66 -11.00
C CYS A 41 -13.75 7.38 -11.92
N MET A 42 -14.75 8.26 -11.91
CA MET A 42 -15.85 8.24 -12.87
C MET A 42 -15.51 9.14 -14.07
N LEU A 43 -15.36 8.53 -15.26
CA LEU A 43 -15.06 9.29 -16.46
C LEU A 43 -16.31 10.01 -16.98
N LYS A 44 -16.20 11.30 -17.19
CA LYS A 44 -17.30 12.12 -17.75
C LYS A 44 -17.79 11.61 -19.12
N SER A 45 -16.89 11.11 -19.94
CA SER A 45 -17.22 10.53 -21.24
C SER A 45 -17.98 9.21 -21.14
N GLY A 46 -17.77 8.43 -20.07
CA GLY A 46 -18.43 7.12 -19.88
C GLY A 46 -19.75 7.21 -19.14
N ILE A 47 -19.76 7.97 -18.04
CA ILE A 47 -20.93 8.11 -17.14
C ILE A 47 -21.71 9.38 -17.47
N GLY A 48 -20.98 10.50 -17.76
CA GLY A 48 -21.56 11.76 -18.18
C GLY A 48 -22.65 12.28 -17.25
N LYS A 49 -23.81 12.59 -17.83
CA LYS A 49 -25.02 13.04 -17.11
C LYS A 49 -26.00 11.91 -16.82
N ASP A 50 -25.66 10.69 -17.16
CA ASP A 50 -26.50 9.51 -16.95
C ASP A 50 -26.57 9.17 -15.44
N LYS A 51 -27.68 9.53 -14.83
CA LYS A 51 -27.89 9.35 -13.39
C LYS A 51 -27.93 7.87 -12.96
N GLU A 52 -28.46 6.98 -13.80
CA GLU A 52 -28.54 5.56 -13.49
C GLU A 52 -27.12 4.96 -13.46
N LYS A 53 -26.27 5.30 -14.42
CA LYS A 53 -24.86 4.87 -14.40
C LYS A 53 -24.09 5.44 -13.23
N GLN A 54 -24.36 6.70 -12.85
CA GLN A 54 -23.73 7.31 -11.66
C GLN A 54 -24.14 6.56 -10.39
N GLN A 55 -25.44 6.26 -10.23
CA GLN A 55 -25.96 5.51 -9.09
C GLN A 55 -25.38 4.10 -9.03
N ALA A 56 -25.30 3.40 -10.17
CA ALA A 56 -24.70 2.07 -10.25
C ALA A 56 -23.22 2.09 -9.88
N ALA A 57 -22.45 3.07 -10.36
CA ALA A 57 -21.04 3.23 -10.02
C ALA A 57 -20.84 3.52 -8.53
N GLN A 58 -21.67 4.40 -7.95
CA GLN A 58 -21.64 4.69 -6.51
C GLN A 58 -22.00 3.46 -5.68
N ALA A 59 -23.06 2.73 -6.07
CA ALA A 59 -23.45 1.50 -5.39
C ALA A 59 -22.34 0.45 -5.42
N PHE A 60 -21.64 0.30 -6.55
CA PHE A 60 -20.48 -0.59 -6.67
C PHE A 60 -19.35 -0.17 -5.72
N VAL A 61 -18.94 1.10 -5.73
CA VAL A 61 -17.87 1.59 -4.85
C VAL A 61 -18.27 1.41 -3.37
N ASN A 62 -19.49 1.74 -3.01
CA ASN A 62 -20.01 1.55 -1.64
C ASN A 62 -19.97 0.06 -1.24
N TYR A 63 -20.36 -0.84 -2.14
CA TYR A 63 -20.33 -2.27 -1.88
C TYR A 63 -18.91 -2.79 -1.63
N ILE A 64 -17.95 -2.45 -2.48
CA ILE A 64 -16.57 -2.92 -2.31
C ILE A 64 -15.85 -2.23 -1.14
N SER A 65 -16.34 -1.08 -0.68
CA SER A 65 -15.80 -0.36 0.49
C SER A 65 -16.38 -0.84 1.83
N ARG A 66 -17.30 -1.78 1.83
CA ARG A 66 -17.78 -2.40 3.06
C ARG A 66 -16.64 -3.17 3.74
N PRO A 67 -16.50 -3.10 5.07
CA PRO A 67 -15.38 -3.72 5.77
C PRO A 67 -15.18 -5.20 5.46
N ASP A 68 -16.27 -5.98 5.34
CA ASP A 68 -16.24 -7.40 4.98
C ASP A 68 -15.65 -7.66 3.58
N ASN A 69 -15.99 -6.83 2.60
CA ASN A 69 -15.45 -6.92 1.25
C ASN A 69 -14.02 -6.38 1.17
N VAL A 70 -13.71 -5.35 1.95
CA VAL A 70 -12.35 -4.81 2.08
C VAL A 70 -11.39 -5.89 2.60
N VAL A 71 -11.76 -6.62 3.65
CA VAL A 71 -10.96 -7.74 4.18
C VAL A 71 -10.67 -8.78 3.11
N ARG A 72 -11.70 -9.19 2.35
CA ARG A 72 -11.52 -10.14 1.23
C ARG A 72 -10.56 -9.60 0.18
N ASN A 73 -10.70 -8.33 -0.20
CA ASN A 73 -9.83 -7.70 -1.18
C ASN A 73 -8.38 -7.64 -0.68
N MET A 74 -8.16 -7.21 0.56
CA MET A 74 -6.83 -7.17 1.18
C MET A 74 -6.18 -8.55 1.22
N TYR A 75 -6.95 -9.60 1.53
CA TYR A 75 -6.44 -10.97 1.56
C TYR A 75 -5.93 -11.44 0.20
N TYR A 76 -6.66 -11.13 -0.88
CA TYR A 76 -6.27 -11.58 -2.23
C TYR A 76 -5.23 -10.70 -2.90
N VAL A 77 -5.21 -9.40 -2.62
CA VAL A 77 -4.36 -8.43 -3.32
C VAL A 77 -3.09 -8.10 -2.54
N GLY A 78 -3.09 -8.28 -1.21
CA GLY A 78 -1.95 -7.97 -0.35
C GLY A 78 -1.73 -6.47 -0.08
N TYR A 79 -2.54 -5.58 -0.67
CA TYR A 79 -2.46 -4.14 -0.46
C TYR A 79 -3.36 -3.67 0.68
N THR A 80 -2.93 -2.60 1.35
CA THR A 80 -3.67 -1.98 2.45
C THR A 80 -4.80 -1.11 1.93
N SER A 81 -5.98 -1.22 2.54
CA SER A 81 -7.11 -0.32 2.27
C SER A 81 -7.01 0.96 3.09
N VAL A 82 -7.58 2.06 2.56
CA VAL A 82 -7.80 3.29 3.31
C VAL A 82 -9.02 3.20 4.25
N ILE A 83 -9.82 2.14 4.13
CA ILE A 83 -10.96 1.89 5.00
C ILE A 83 -10.44 1.28 6.30
N SER A 84 -10.70 1.93 7.43
CA SER A 84 -10.29 1.46 8.77
C SER A 84 -11.30 0.49 9.43
N GLY A 85 -12.53 0.41 8.90
CA GLY A 85 -13.60 -0.41 9.47
C GLY A 85 -14.47 0.33 10.48
N GLY A 86 -14.17 1.58 10.85
CA GLY A 86 -14.96 2.36 11.80
C GLY A 86 -15.13 1.66 13.15
N GLU A 87 -16.35 1.72 13.71
CA GLU A 87 -16.67 1.13 15.01
C GLU A 87 -16.56 -0.40 15.04
N ASP A 88 -16.73 -1.06 13.89
CA ASP A 88 -16.78 -2.53 13.78
C ASP A 88 -15.42 -3.21 13.97
N LYS A 89 -14.31 -2.47 13.95
CA LYS A 89 -12.93 -2.98 14.06
C LYS A 89 -12.59 -4.14 13.12
N THR A 90 -13.43 -4.41 12.14
CA THR A 90 -13.34 -5.58 11.23
C THR A 90 -11.97 -5.69 10.57
N ILE A 91 -11.40 -4.55 10.13
CA ILE A 91 -10.08 -4.53 9.49
C ILE A 91 -8.96 -4.78 10.52
N TYR A 92 -9.03 -4.17 11.69
CA TYR A 92 -8.07 -4.40 12.76
C TYR A 92 -8.08 -5.85 13.25
N ASP A 93 -9.26 -6.43 13.42
CA ASP A 93 -9.41 -7.84 13.82
C ASP A 93 -8.85 -8.79 12.76
N TYR A 94 -9.04 -8.48 11.48
CA TYR A 94 -8.39 -9.20 10.39
C TYR A 94 -6.86 -9.11 10.46
N ILE A 95 -6.29 -7.91 10.67
CA ILE A 95 -4.84 -7.73 10.81
C ILE A 95 -4.31 -8.54 12.00
N LYS A 96 -5.01 -8.48 13.13
CA LYS A 96 -4.68 -9.26 14.31
C LYS A 96 -4.75 -10.77 14.08
N TYR A 97 -5.73 -11.23 13.31
CA TYR A 97 -5.83 -12.62 12.90
C TYR A 97 -4.65 -13.06 12.01
N MET A 98 -4.31 -12.25 11.02
CA MET A 98 -3.26 -12.56 10.05
C MET A 98 -1.84 -12.51 10.64
N TYR A 99 -1.57 -11.54 11.51
CA TYR A 99 -0.19 -11.21 11.94
C TYR A 99 0.02 -11.27 13.45
N GLY A 100 -1.03 -11.54 14.22
CA GLY A 100 -0.94 -11.64 15.67
C GLY A 100 -0.16 -12.89 16.12
N SER A 101 0.51 -12.76 17.26
CA SER A 101 1.21 -13.87 17.90
C SER A 101 1.09 -13.74 19.42
N GLU A 102 0.83 -14.85 20.10
CA GLU A 102 0.78 -14.94 21.57
C GLU A 102 2.05 -15.53 22.17
N ASP A 103 3.08 -15.74 21.38
CA ASP A 103 4.35 -16.29 21.83
C ASP A 103 5.03 -15.38 22.85
N LYS A 104 5.78 -15.98 23.78
CA LYS A 104 6.53 -15.24 24.83
C LYS A 104 7.55 -14.23 24.27
N LYS A 105 7.97 -14.40 23.02
CA LYS A 105 8.92 -13.51 22.32
C LYS A 105 8.24 -12.49 21.42
N SER A 106 6.91 -12.37 21.49
CA SER A 106 6.16 -11.39 20.72
C SER A 106 6.50 -9.97 21.15
N VAL A 107 6.48 -9.07 20.17
CA VAL A 107 6.68 -7.63 20.34
C VAL A 107 5.36 -6.89 20.20
N ASP A 108 5.23 -5.76 20.87
CA ASP A 108 4.08 -4.88 20.69
C ASP A 108 4.21 -4.09 19.37
N TYR A 109 3.12 -4.04 18.61
CA TYR A 109 3.04 -3.30 17.37
C TYR A 109 1.90 -2.29 17.43
N ASP A 110 2.23 -1.02 17.34
CA ASP A 110 1.30 0.09 17.47
C ASP A 110 0.65 0.42 16.14
N LEU A 111 -0.67 0.23 16.07
CA LEU A 111 -1.53 0.53 14.92
C LEU A 111 -2.48 1.71 15.19
N ASN A 112 -2.35 2.42 16.31
CA ASN A 112 -3.22 3.53 16.66
C ASN A 112 -3.25 4.61 15.58
N TYR A 113 -2.13 4.89 14.93
CA TYR A 113 -2.05 5.87 13.84
C TYR A 113 -3.04 5.59 12.68
N PHE A 114 -3.32 4.30 12.41
CA PHE A 114 -4.20 3.89 11.32
C PHE A 114 -5.65 3.70 11.72
N PHE A 115 -5.91 3.28 12.93
CA PHE A 115 -7.23 2.82 13.36
C PHE A 115 -7.90 3.71 14.39
N GLN A 116 -7.15 4.44 15.21
CA GLN A 116 -7.73 5.30 16.23
C GLN A 116 -8.39 6.53 15.62
N GLN A 117 -9.68 6.69 15.85
CA GLN A 117 -10.46 7.85 15.41
C GLN A 117 -10.67 8.84 16.55
N ASN A 118 -11.07 10.08 16.25
CA ASN A 118 -11.41 11.06 17.25
C ASN A 118 -12.56 10.56 18.15
N GLY A 119 -12.32 10.51 19.46
CA GLY A 119 -13.28 9.99 20.43
C GLY A 119 -13.21 8.48 20.67
N ASP A 120 -12.39 7.75 19.93
CA ASP A 120 -12.13 6.34 20.19
C ASP A 120 -11.08 6.19 21.30
N ASN A 121 -11.45 5.48 22.38
CA ASN A 121 -10.57 5.19 23.51
C ASN A 121 -9.93 3.78 23.41
N TYR A 122 -10.15 3.05 22.32
CA TYR A 122 -9.56 1.73 22.14
C TYR A 122 -8.08 1.84 21.80
N ASN A 123 -7.27 0.96 22.40
CA ASN A 123 -5.85 0.90 22.13
C ASN A 123 -5.56 -0.16 21.07
N TYR A 124 -5.23 0.27 19.87
CA TYR A 124 -4.92 -0.58 18.71
C TYR A 124 -3.46 -1.05 18.71
N VAL A 125 -3.01 -1.57 19.85
CA VAL A 125 -1.70 -2.23 19.97
C VAL A 125 -1.92 -3.73 19.98
N MET A 126 -1.21 -4.44 19.11
CA MET A 126 -1.26 -5.90 19.03
C MET A 126 0.11 -6.52 19.26
N LYS A 127 0.09 -7.76 19.76
CA LYS A 127 1.31 -8.57 19.83
C LYS A 127 1.54 -9.30 18.52
N THR A 128 2.77 -9.28 18.01
CA THR A 128 3.18 -9.95 16.79
C THR A 128 4.59 -10.51 16.91
N SER A 129 4.98 -11.41 16.02
CA SER A 129 6.36 -11.88 15.98
C SER A 129 7.32 -10.78 15.50
N GLU A 130 8.60 -10.87 15.90
CA GLU A 130 9.63 -9.95 15.41
C GLU A 130 9.76 -10.02 13.88
N GLU A 131 9.51 -11.17 13.28
CA GLU A 131 9.54 -11.39 11.83
C GLU A 131 8.43 -10.60 11.13
N MET A 132 7.19 -10.71 11.58
CA MET A 132 6.05 -9.96 11.04
C MET A 132 6.19 -8.46 11.24
N SER A 133 6.73 -8.02 12.38
CA SER A 133 6.98 -6.59 12.66
C SER A 133 8.03 -5.94 11.75
N LYS A 134 8.83 -6.74 11.03
CA LYS A 134 9.85 -6.30 10.06
C LYS A 134 9.59 -6.82 8.65
N GLY A 135 8.49 -7.51 8.43
CA GLY A 135 8.09 -8.14 7.18
C GLY A 135 6.73 -7.66 6.69
N GLN A 136 5.79 -8.58 6.60
CA GLN A 136 4.48 -8.35 5.98
C GLN A 136 3.66 -7.28 6.71
N LEU A 137 3.57 -7.33 8.05
CA LEU A 137 2.84 -6.33 8.82
C LEU A 137 3.45 -4.94 8.64
N TYR A 138 4.77 -4.82 8.68
CA TYR A 138 5.46 -3.55 8.47
C TYR A 138 5.28 -3.01 7.03
N ALA A 139 5.21 -3.87 6.03
CA ALA A 139 4.97 -3.46 4.65
C ALA A 139 3.56 -2.89 4.45
N GLN A 140 2.55 -3.45 5.13
CA GLN A 140 1.16 -2.99 5.04
C GLN A 140 0.86 -1.79 5.95
N TYR A 141 1.41 -1.78 7.15
CA TYR A 141 1.17 -0.77 8.18
C TYR A 141 2.51 -0.29 8.77
N PRO A 142 3.28 0.50 8.02
CA PRO A 142 4.56 0.99 8.50
C PRO A 142 4.39 1.88 9.73
N THR A 143 5.44 2.02 10.53
CA THR A 143 5.40 2.84 11.75
C THR A 143 5.07 4.30 11.46
N GLN A 144 4.52 5.01 12.44
CA GLN A 144 4.20 6.43 12.31
C GLN A 144 5.41 7.28 11.88
N ASP A 145 6.61 6.92 12.31
CA ASP A 145 7.85 7.58 11.87
C ASP A 145 8.06 7.47 10.36
N VAL A 146 7.82 6.30 9.78
CA VAL A 146 7.87 6.11 8.32
C VAL A 146 6.83 6.99 7.64
N MET A 147 5.60 7.02 8.15
CA MET A 147 4.53 7.84 7.57
C MET A 147 4.88 9.32 7.57
N ARG A 148 5.45 9.83 8.67
CA ARG A 148 5.83 11.25 8.80
C ARG A 148 6.93 11.68 7.82
N ARG A 149 7.83 10.78 7.45
CA ARG A 149 8.92 11.07 6.49
C ARG A 149 8.62 10.61 5.06
N SER A 150 7.44 10.07 4.82
CA SER A 150 6.95 9.73 3.49
C SER A 150 6.38 10.95 2.78
N ALA A 151 6.46 10.97 1.46
CA ALA A 151 5.95 12.05 0.62
C ALA A 151 4.93 11.50 -0.38
N VAL A 152 3.76 12.15 -0.45
CA VAL A 152 2.78 11.86 -1.49
C VAL A 152 3.27 12.47 -2.79
N MET A 153 3.25 11.66 -3.86
CA MET A 153 3.64 12.13 -5.19
C MET A 153 2.63 13.16 -5.71
N THR A 154 3.13 14.32 -6.09
CA THR A 154 2.32 15.42 -6.62
C THR A 154 2.64 15.64 -8.10
N TYR A 155 1.78 16.41 -8.77
CA TYR A 155 2.03 16.79 -10.15
C TYR A 155 3.26 17.71 -10.26
N PHE A 156 4.21 17.33 -11.12
CA PHE A 156 5.50 18.01 -11.26
C PHE A 156 5.46 19.27 -12.11
N GLY A 157 4.34 19.57 -12.75
CA GLY A 157 4.24 20.58 -13.80
C GLY A 157 4.66 20.09 -15.18
N ASP A 158 4.20 20.79 -16.23
CA ASP A 158 4.37 20.34 -17.62
C ASP A 158 5.83 20.24 -18.07
N GLN A 159 6.68 21.16 -17.62
CA GLN A 159 8.10 21.14 -18.00
C GLN A 159 8.82 19.91 -17.40
N ALA A 160 8.59 19.61 -16.12
CA ALA A 160 9.19 18.46 -15.47
C ALA A 160 8.64 17.16 -16.08
N ASN A 161 7.34 17.07 -16.35
CA ASN A 161 6.74 15.91 -17.01
C ASN A 161 7.34 15.67 -18.41
N LYS A 162 7.54 16.70 -19.22
CA LYS A 162 8.22 16.59 -20.52
C LYS A 162 9.64 16.07 -20.37
N LYS A 163 10.38 16.55 -19.37
CA LYS A 163 11.75 16.11 -19.10
C LYS A 163 11.78 14.64 -18.64
N ILE A 164 10.90 14.25 -17.73
CA ILE A 164 10.78 12.87 -17.24
C ILE A 164 10.41 11.93 -18.39
N SER A 165 9.41 12.30 -19.20
CA SER A 165 9.00 11.50 -20.38
C SER A 165 10.14 11.30 -21.36
N ARG A 166 10.94 12.35 -21.61
CA ARG A 166 12.12 12.25 -22.48
C ARG A 166 13.17 11.31 -21.89
N MET A 167 13.45 11.44 -20.58
CA MET A 167 14.37 10.52 -19.88
C MET A 167 13.92 9.06 -20.00
N TRP A 168 12.62 8.80 -19.88
CA TRP A 168 12.04 7.45 -20.05
C TRP A 168 12.23 6.92 -21.47
N ILE A 169 12.00 7.76 -22.48
CA ILE A 169 12.21 7.40 -23.89
C ILE A 169 13.70 7.09 -24.12
N ASP A 170 14.58 7.95 -23.65
CA ASP A 170 16.05 7.78 -23.79
C ASP A 170 16.52 6.47 -23.13
N MET A 171 15.97 6.12 -21.96
CA MET A 171 16.28 4.85 -21.27
C MET A 171 15.76 3.62 -22.01
N ARG A 172 14.50 3.65 -22.46
CA ARG A 172 13.86 2.51 -23.13
C ARG A 172 14.38 2.28 -24.55
N CYS A 173 14.72 3.36 -25.23
CA CYS A 173 15.24 3.35 -26.60
C CYS A 173 16.76 3.45 -26.64
N PHE A 174 17.45 3.19 -25.52
CA PHE A 174 18.90 3.23 -25.48
C PHE A 174 19.49 2.13 -26.35
N ASP A 175 20.03 2.52 -27.50
CA ASP A 175 20.87 1.67 -28.34
C ASP A 175 22.32 2.15 -28.20
N PRO A 176 23.22 1.36 -27.58
CA PRO A 176 24.60 1.74 -27.39
C PRO A 176 25.38 1.95 -28.71
N ARG A 177 24.84 1.48 -29.83
CA ARG A 177 25.42 1.63 -31.17
C ARG A 177 25.19 3.02 -31.76
N ILE A 178 24.10 3.71 -31.38
CA ILE A 178 23.73 5.03 -31.94
C ILE A 178 24.70 6.14 -31.39
N LYS A 179 25.23 5.99 -30.20
CA LYS A 179 26.19 6.97 -29.62
C LYS A 179 27.55 7.04 -30.31
N LYS A 180 27.93 6.07 -31.14
CA LYS A 180 29.22 6.06 -31.84
C LYS A 180 29.24 6.94 -33.13
N ASN A 181 28.09 7.39 -33.59
CA ASN A 181 27.96 8.13 -34.88
C ASN A 181 27.69 9.64 -34.70
N SER A 182 27.66 10.14 -33.45
CA SER A 182 27.49 11.58 -33.16
C SER A 182 28.77 12.18 -32.61
N LYS A 183 29.83 12.18 -33.44
CA LYS A 183 31.01 13.02 -33.25
C LYS A 183 31.22 13.80 -34.53
#